data_b83e86dfb3c87fb5be5620ca6e0fd537
#
_entry.id   b83e86dfb3c87fb5be5620ca6e0fd537
#
_cell.length_a   1.000
_cell.length_b   1.000
_cell.length_c   1.000
_cell.angle_alpha   90.00
_cell.angle_beta   90.00
_cell.angle_gamma   90.00
#
_symmetry.space_group_name_H-M   'P 1'
#
loop_
_entity.id
_entity.type
_entity.pdbx_description
1 polymer ?
#
loop_
_entity_poly.entity_id
_entity_poly.type
_entity_poly.pdbx_seq_one_letter_code
_entity_poly.pdbx_strand_id
1 'polypeptide(L)'
;MRQEIQKAEMEADVTIVMPQMGIEYELEPSEEQKELYHKMISWGADIVLGGHPHVVQPAEIVDKDGQQKLVVYSMGNFLSNQRMETMEGIDNAQWTERGVLMDITIEKVGRKTRIKTATAHPTWVNRTPKDSYSPEGYELYHFQTYILEDWIEGGKYRDQLDDETKARVDTAYQEVKEHVNLNWGQ
;
A
#
# COMPACT_ATOMS: atom_id res chain seq x y z
N MET A 1 13.74 -1.44 -18.45
CA MET A 1 13.49 -1.94 -17.08
C MET A 1 14.68 -2.73 -16.50
N ARG A 2 15.03 -3.97 -16.98
CA ARG A 2 16.16 -4.75 -16.39
C ARG A 2 17.46 -3.96 -16.32
N GLN A 3 17.88 -3.34 -17.40
CA GLN A 3 19.13 -2.54 -17.45
C GLN A 3 19.11 -1.37 -16.48
N GLU A 4 17.96 -0.72 -16.29
CA GLU A 4 17.81 0.41 -15.36
C GLU A 4 17.93 -0.04 -13.90
N ILE A 5 17.32 -1.18 -13.54
CA ILE A 5 17.44 -1.75 -12.19
C ILE A 5 18.88 -2.15 -11.91
N GLN A 6 19.55 -2.84 -12.85
CA GLN A 6 20.96 -3.24 -12.71
C GLN A 6 21.89 -2.03 -12.62
N LYS A 7 21.58 -0.95 -13.33
CA LYS A 7 22.35 0.30 -13.23
C LYS A 7 22.15 0.95 -11.86
N ALA A 8 20.91 1.05 -11.37
CA ALA A 8 20.59 1.60 -10.05
C ALA A 8 21.30 0.83 -8.93
N GLU A 9 21.29 -0.51 -8.98
CA GLU A 9 22.01 -1.38 -8.05
C GLU A 9 23.52 -1.12 -8.01
N MET A 10 24.14 -0.78 -9.14
CA MET A 10 25.56 -0.42 -9.19
C MET A 10 25.86 0.98 -8.63
N GLU A 11 24.89 1.88 -8.63
CA GLU A 11 25.05 3.30 -8.28
C GLU A 11 24.53 3.64 -6.88
N ALA A 12 23.72 2.78 -6.26
CA ALA A 12 23.05 3.06 -4.98
C ALA A 12 23.27 1.94 -3.96
N ASP A 13 23.14 2.27 -2.68
CA ASP A 13 23.17 1.30 -1.58
C ASP A 13 21.85 0.54 -1.43
N VAL A 14 20.74 1.08 -1.95
CA VAL A 14 19.38 0.49 -1.94
C VAL A 14 18.68 0.86 -3.24
N THR A 15 18.08 -0.12 -3.89
CA THR A 15 17.27 0.06 -5.09
C THR A 15 15.81 -0.25 -4.78
N ILE A 16 14.94 0.77 -4.88
CA ILE A 16 13.49 0.65 -4.72
C ILE A 16 12.85 0.77 -6.11
N VAL A 17 12.00 -0.19 -6.47
CA VAL A 17 11.24 -0.18 -7.73
C VAL A 17 9.76 -0.01 -7.43
N MET A 18 9.12 0.92 -8.12
CA MET A 18 7.67 1.21 -7.96
C MET A 18 6.93 0.94 -9.29
N PRO A 19 6.58 -0.31 -9.58
CA PRO A 19 5.88 -0.67 -10.81
C PRO A 19 4.38 -0.34 -10.72
N GLN A 20 3.79 -0.01 -11.87
CA GLN A 20 2.35 0.11 -12.06
C GLN A 20 1.90 -1.07 -12.91
N MET A 21 1.41 -2.13 -12.26
CA MET A 21 1.03 -3.38 -12.91
C MET A 21 0.07 -4.18 -12.03
N GLY A 22 -0.76 -4.97 -12.68
CA GLY A 22 -1.72 -5.88 -12.06
C GLY A 22 -3.07 -5.79 -12.75
N ILE A 23 -4.06 -6.44 -12.19
CA ILE A 23 -5.46 -6.39 -12.65
C ILE A 23 -6.22 -5.48 -11.66
N GLU A 24 -6.95 -4.50 -12.19
CA GLU A 24 -7.71 -3.58 -11.35
C GLU A 24 -8.74 -4.33 -10.49
N TYR A 25 -8.81 -3.95 -9.23
CA TYR A 25 -9.75 -4.43 -8.20
C TYR A 25 -9.59 -5.90 -7.80
N GLU A 26 -8.56 -6.60 -8.30
CA GLU A 26 -8.20 -7.94 -7.86
C GLU A 26 -7.35 -7.88 -6.59
N LEU A 27 -7.79 -8.58 -5.52
CA LEU A 27 -7.09 -8.61 -4.23
C LEU A 27 -5.82 -9.46 -4.26
N GLU A 28 -5.74 -10.43 -5.18
CA GLU A 28 -4.58 -11.28 -5.34
C GLU A 28 -3.75 -10.88 -6.57
N PRO A 29 -2.42 -10.88 -6.46
CA PRO A 29 -1.57 -10.60 -7.61
C PRO A 29 -1.66 -11.71 -8.66
N SER A 30 -1.70 -11.34 -9.94
CA SER A 30 -1.62 -12.31 -11.04
C SER A 30 -0.26 -13.02 -11.08
N GLU A 31 -0.20 -14.21 -11.68
CA GLU A 31 1.07 -14.94 -11.85
C GLU A 31 2.09 -14.13 -12.66
N GLU A 32 1.66 -13.36 -13.66
CA GLU A 32 2.54 -12.47 -14.42
C GLU A 32 3.13 -11.36 -13.55
N GLN A 33 2.33 -10.82 -12.64
CA GLN A 33 2.76 -9.80 -11.69
C GLN A 33 3.80 -10.37 -10.73
N LYS A 34 3.53 -11.56 -10.14
CA LYS A 34 4.46 -12.26 -9.25
C LYS A 34 5.79 -12.53 -9.94
N GLU A 35 5.75 -13.14 -11.13
CA GLU A 35 6.95 -13.43 -11.90
C GLU A 35 7.78 -12.19 -12.21
N LEU A 36 7.12 -11.09 -12.61
CA LEU A 36 7.85 -9.87 -12.94
C LEU A 36 8.49 -9.24 -11.70
N TYR A 37 7.79 -9.22 -10.56
CA TYR A 37 8.34 -8.63 -9.32
C TYR A 37 9.51 -9.47 -8.79
N HIS A 38 9.44 -10.80 -8.84
CA HIS A 38 10.57 -11.67 -8.54
C HIS A 38 11.75 -11.47 -9.51
N LYS A 39 11.48 -11.21 -10.80
CA LYS A 39 12.53 -10.84 -11.77
C LYS A 39 13.17 -9.50 -11.38
N MET A 40 12.41 -8.49 -10.91
CA MET A 40 12.97 -7.22 -10.43
C MET A 40 13.92 -7.44 -9.25
N ILE A 41 13.56 -8.28 -8.27
CA ILE A 41 14.44 -8.68 -7.17
C ILE A 41 15.70 -9.37 -7.73
N SER A 42 15.55 -10.30 -8.69
CA SER A 42 16.69 -10.99 -9.30
C SER A 42 17.64 -10.06 -10.04
N TRP A 43 17.14 -8.94 -10.59
CA TRP A 43 17.93 -7.92 -11.30
C TRP A 43 18.62 -6.93 -10.38
N GLY A 44 18.33 -6.91 -9.08
CA GLY A 44 19.00 -6.08 -8.10
C GLY A 44 18.09 -5.17 -7.26
N ALA A 45 16.77 -5.22 -7.42
CA ALA A 45 15.89 -4.48 -6.53
C ALA A 45 15.97 -5.04 -5.10
N ASP A 46 16.04 -4.18 -4.11
CA ASP A 46 15.93 -4.51 -2.69
C ASP A 46 14.47 -4.50 -2.23
N ILE A 47 13.70 -3.58 -2.79
CA ILE A 47 12.30 -3.34 -2.42
C ILE A 47 11.49 -3.13 -3.70
N VAL A 48 10.34 -3.80 -3.81
CA VAL A 48 9.34 -3.58 -4.86
C VAL A 48 8.03 -3.15 -4.20
N LEU A 49 7.57 -1.93 -4.51
CA LEU A 49 6.31 -1.37 -4.02
C LEU A 49 5.37 -1.18 -5.20
N GLY A 50 4.45 -2.12 -5.39
CA GLY A 50 3.51 -2.13 -6.50
C GLY A 50 2.34 -1.17 -6.34
N GLY A 51 1.76 -0.80 -7.48
CA GLY A 51 0.52 -0.04 -7.61
C GLY A 51 -0.22 -0.45 -8.88
N HIS A 52 -1.31 0.21 -9.22
CA HIS A 52 -2.25 0.01 -10.31
C HIS A 52 -3.53 -0.78 -9.94
N PRO A 53 -3.53 -1.87 -9.15
CA PRO A 53 -4.78 -2.58 -8.84
C PRO A 53 -5.84 -1.74 -8.12
N HIS A 54 -5.48 -0.58 -7.57
CA HIS A 54 -6.37 0.30 -6.77
C HIS A 54 -6.90 -0.34 -5.48
N VAL A 55 -6.48 -1.55 -5.18
CA VAL A 55 -6.75 -2.28 -3.94
C VAL A 55 -5.43 -2.78 -3.36
N VAL A 56 -5.40 -2.98 -2.05
CA VAL A 56 -4.23 -3.55 -1.39
C VAL A 56 -4.08 -5.02 -1.79
N GLN A 57 -2.86 -5.45 -2.08
CA GLN A 57 -2.50 -6.85 -2.32
C GLN A 57 -1.44 -7.30 -1.29
N PRO A 58 -1.24 -8.61 -1.09
CA PRO A 58 -0.30 -9.15 -0.11
C PRO A 58 1.13 -8.61 -0.26
N ALA A 59 1.89 -8.72 0.83
CA ALA A 59 3.32 -8.51 0.84
C ALA A 59 4.07 -9.86 0.95
N GLU A 60 5.29 -9.90 0.45
CA GLU A 60 6.15 -11.07 0.46
C GLU A 60 7.58 -10.70 0.87
N ILE A 61 8.22 -11.55 1.68
CA ILE A 61 9.64 -11.47 2.01
C ILE A 61 10.37 -12.50 1.16
N VAL A 62 11.22 -12.03 0.27
CA VAL A 62 11.99 -12.87 -0.66
C VAL A 62 13.44 -12.97 -0.16
N ASP A 63 13.92 -14.18 0.08
CA ASP A 63 15.36 -14.39 0.30
C ASP A 63 16.11 -14.39 -1.04
N LYS A 64 17.13 -13.52 -1.13
CA LYS A 64 18.06 -13.50 -2.24
C LYS A 64 19.49 -13.52 -1.70
N ASP A 65 20.16 -14.64 -1.89
CA ASP A 65 21.57 -14.83 -1.49
C ASP A 65 21.79 -14.57 0.02
N GLY A 66 20.84 -14.98 0.87
CA GLY A 66 20.86 -14.78 2.32
C GLY A 66 20.51 -13.35 2.77
N GLN A 67 19.94 -12.53 1.89
CA GLN A 67 19.42 -11.21 2.18
C GLN A 67 17.90 -11.15 1.96
N GLN A 68 17.18 -10.69 2.98
CA GLN A 68 15.75 -10.48 2.85
C GLN A 68 15.45 -9.23 2.01
N LYS A 69 14.60 -9.39 1.01
CA LYS A 69 14.07 -8.36 0.12
C LYS A 69 12.57 -8.25 0.33
N LEU A 70 11.98 -7.09 0.06
CA LEU A 70 10.57 -6.83 0.27
C LEU A 70 9.85 -6.66 -1.05
N VAL A 71 8.73 -7.36 -1.20
CA VAL A 71 7.76 -7.15 -2.28
C VAL A 71 6.41 -6.80 -1.64
N VAL A 72 5.80 -5.70 -2.03
CA VAL A 72 4.39 -5.37 -1.78
C VAL A 72 3.72 -5.35 -3.14
N TYR A 73 2.82 -6.28 -3.40
CA TYR A 73 2.25 -6.43 -4.74
C TYR A 73 1.38 -5.25 -5.16
N SER A 74 0.60 -4.68 -4.23
CA SER A 74 -0.06 -3.38 -4.42
C SER A 74 -0.26 -2.69 -3.07
N MET A 75 0.10 -1.41 -3.01
CA MET A 75 -0.13 -0.58 -1.82
C MET A 75 -1.55 -0.01 -1.75
N GLY A 76 -2.43 -0.28 -2.72
CA GLY A 76 -3.77 0.29 -2.81
C GLY A 76 -3.76 1.80 -3.10
N ASN A 77 -4.83 2.48 -2.69
CA ASN A 77 -4.99 3.91 -2.89
C ASN A 77 -4.60 4.71 -1.64
N PHE A 78 -3.62 5.60 -1.76
CA PHE A 78 -3.27 6.52 -0.66
C PHE A 78 -4.20 7.74 -0.58
N LEU A 79 -4.63 8.26 -1.73
CA LEU A 79 -5.63 9.32 -1.85
C LEU A 79 -6.42 9.12 -3.14
N SER A 80 -7.72 8.91 -3.04
CA SER A 80 -8.57 8.59 -4.19
C SER A 80 -10.03 8.98 -3.94
N ASN A 81 -10.77 9.23 -5.03
CA ASN A 81 -12.24 9.32 -4.99
C ASN A 81 -12.92 7.97 -5.33
N GLN A 82 -12.15 6.93 -5.66
CA GLN A 82 -12.69 5.58 -5.79
C GLN A 82 -13.07 5.08 -4.40
N ARG A 83 -14.31 4.63 -4.25
CA ARG A 83 -14.86 4.16 -2.98
C ARG A 83 -16.17 3.42 -3.20
N MET A 84 -16.62 2.72 -2.18
CA MET A 84 -17.84 1.90 -2.27
C MET A 84 -19.02 2.63 -2.92
N GLU A 85 -19.23 3.91 -2.59
CA GLU A 85 -20.35 4.71 -3.07
C GLU A 85 -20.15 5.25 -4.52
N THR A 86 -18.94 5.24 -5.06
CA THR A 86 -18.65 5.74 -6.41
C THR A 86 -18.29 4.64 -7.40
N MET A 87 -18.21 3.38 -6.96
CA MET A 87 -17.77 2.23 -7.74
C MET A 87 -18.86 1.17 -7.84
N GLU A 88 -20.10 1.59 -8.12
CA GLU A 88 -21.24 0.68 -8.24
C GLU A 88 -20.99 -0.40 -9.30
N GLY A 89 -21.23 -1.66 -8.93
CA GLY A 89 -21.05 -2.82 -9.82
C GLY A 89 -19.60 -3.30 -9.99
N ILE A 90 -18.66 -2.69 -9.28
CA ILE A 90 -17.27 -3.15 -9.23
C ILE A 90 -17.07 -4.05 -8.00
N ASP A 91 -16.56 -5.24 -8.22
CA ASP A 91 -16.16 -6.16 -7.15
C ASP A 91 -15.04 -5.52 -6.31
N ASN A 92 -15.05 -5.79 -5.01
CA ASN A 92 -14.08 -5.22 -4.06
C ASN A 92 -14.05 -3.68 -3.98
N ALA A 93 -15.13 -2.98 -4.38
CA ALA A 93 -15.19 -1.51 -4.35
C ALA A 93 -14.82 -0.90 -2.99
N GLN A 94 -15.17 -1.56 -1.87
CA GLN A 94 -14.80 -1.12 -0.52
C GLN A 94 -13.29 -1.12 -0.26
N TRP A 95 -12.50 -1.87 -1.05
CA TRP A 95 -11.05 -1.88 -0.94
C TRP A 95 -10.38 -0.68 -1.63
N THR A 96 -11.10 0.01 -2.54
CA THR A 96 -10.55 1.15 -3.28
C THR A 96 -10.37 2.42 -2.42
N GLU A 97 -10.95 2.46 -1.23
CA GLU A 97 -10.73 3.53 -0.25
C GLU A 97 -9.64 3.20 0.78
N ARG A 98 -8.94 2.07 0.60
CA ARG A 98 -7.92 1.53 1.51
C ARG A 98 -6.56 1.50 0.86
N GLY A 99 -5.54 1.60 1.68
CA GLY A 99 -4.15 1.51 1.25
C GLY A 99 -3.25 1.09 2.40
N VAL A 100 -1.96 1.11 2.14
CA VAL A 100 -0.92 0.92 3.16
C VAL A 100 0.15 1.98 3.04
N LEU A 101 0.61 2.46 4.19
CA LEU A 101 1.84 3.23 4.31
C LEU A 101 2.93 2.29 4.82
N MET A 102 4.05 2.22 4.10
CA MET A 102 5.17 1.37 4.46
C MET A 102 6.19 2.16 5.28
N ASP A 103 6.43 1.75 6.53
CA ASP A 103 7.56 2.22 7.34
C ASP A 103 8.71 1.20 7.21
N ILE A 104 9.80 1.60 6.57
CA ILE A 104 10.93 0.73 6.26
C ILE A 104 12.20 1.34 6.85
N THR A 105 12.79 0.66 7.84
CA THR A 105 14.08 1.03 8.38
C THR A 105 15.20 0.30 7.64
N ILE A 106 16.13 1.07 7.09
CA ILE A 106 17.32 0.57 6.39
C ILE A 106 18.53 0.76 7.27
N GLU A 107 19.34 -0.28 7.41
CA GLU A 107 20.59 -0.27 8.18
C GLU A 107 21.79 -0.53 7.29
N LYS A 108 22.83 0.28 7.43
CA LYS A 108 24.12 0.09 6.74
C LYS A 108 25.21 -0.24 7.75
N VAL A 109 25.82 -1.42 7.62
CA VAL A 109 26.95 -1.86 8.46
C VAL A 109 28.16 -2.13 7.56
N GLY A 110 29.14 -1.25 7.65
CA GLY A 110 30.28 -1.27 6.75
C GLY A 110 29.86 -1.00 5.30
N ARG A 111 30.05 -1.99 4.42
CA ARG A 111 29.63 -1.92 3.01
C ARG A 111 28.32 -2.65 2.72
N LYS A 112 27.68 -3.23 3.72
CA LYS A 112 26.44 -3.99 3.55
C LYS A 112 25.25 -3.17 4.01
N THR A 113 24.28 -3.03 3.15
CA THR A 113 22.97 -2.41 3.42
C THR A 113 21.91 -3.51 3.47
N ARG A 114 20.97 -3.39 4.41
CA ARG A 114 19.87 -4.33 4.55
C ARG A 114 18.62 -3.62 5.05
N ILE A 115 17.47 -4.20 4.79
CA ILE A 115 16.23 -3.85 5.47
C ILE A 115 16.33 -4.38 6.90
N LYS A 116 16.21 -3.50 7.88
CA LYS A 116 16.20 -3.86 9.31
C LYS A 116 14.81 -4.20 9.79
N THR A 117 13.85 -3.34 9.47
CA THR A 117 12.43 -3.54 9.77
C THR A 117 11.57 -3.05 8.63
N ALA A 118 10.42 -3.67 8.44
CA ALA A 118 9.36 -3.20 7.55
C ALA A 118 8.00 -3.41 8.22
N THR A 119 7.21 -2.35 8.30
CA THR A 119 5.86 -2.36 8.87
C THR A 119 4.88 -1.78 7.86
N ALA A 120 3.76 -2.45 7.66
CA ALA A 120 2.65 -1.95 6.87
C ALA A 120 1.60 -1.34 7.81
N HIS A 121 1.36 -0.03 7.67
CA HIS A 121 0.32 0.69 8.38
C HIS A 121 -0.92 0.80 7.50
N PRO A 122 -2.04 0.15 7.85
CA PRO A 122 -3.29 0.29 7.11
C PRO A 122 -3.74 1.74 7.04
N THR A 123 -4.20 2.17 5.86
CA THR A 123 -4.75 3.50 5.64
C THR A 123 -6.15 3.44 5.06
N TRP A 124 -6.91 4.51 5.28
CA TRP A 124 -8.25 4.69 4.73
C TRP A 124 -8.45 6.14 4.29
N VAL A 125 -9.13 6.33 3.16
CA VAL A 125 -9.40 7.66 2.61
C VAL A 125 -10.75 8.14 3.12
N ASN A 126 -10.73 9.07 4.08
CA ASN A 126 -11.94 9.78 4.50
C ASN A 126 -12.35 10.81 3.45
N ARG A 127 -13.66 10.91 3.18
CA ARG A 127 -14.27 11.90 2.30
C ARG A 127 -15.40 12.60 3.02
N THR A 128 -15.29 13.90 3.24
CA THR A 128 -16.35 14.72 3.84
C THR A 128 -16.85 15.77 2.85
N PRO A 129 -18.16 16.02 2.75
CA PRO A 129 -18.69 17.08 1.91
C PRO A 129 -18.07 18.43 2.28
N LYS A 130 -17.84 19.25 1.27
CA LYS A 130 -17.45 20.64 1.42
C LYS A 130 -18.65 21.50 1.02
N ASP A 131 -19.09 22.40 1.88
CA ASP A 131 -20.23 23.29 1.58
C ASP A 131 -19.97 24.23 0.41
N SER A 132 -19.62 23.65 -0.75
CA SER A 132 -19.32 24.38 -1.97
C SER A 132 -19.45 23.45 -3.19
N TYR A 133 -19.68 24.08 -4.35
CA TYR A 133 -19.82 23.41 -5.63
C TYR A 133 -18.75 23.91 -6.61
N SER A 134 -18.40 23.05 -7.59
CA SER A 134 -17.58 23.47 -8.73
C SER A 134 -18.34 24.48 -9.61
N PRO A 135 -17.66 25.19 -10.53
CA PRO A 135 -18.33 26.06 -11.51
C PRO A 135 -19.38 25.33 -12.37
N GLU A 136 -19.19 24.02 -12.57
CA GLU A 136 -20.09 23.12 -13.33
C GLU A 136 -21.23 22.55 -12.46
N GLY A 137 -21.28 22.88 -11.16
CA GLY A 137 -22.34 22.48 -10.24
C GLY A 137 -22.10 21.12 -9.55
N TYR A 138 -20.91 20.55 -9.61
CA TYR A 138 -20.57 19.32 -8.89
C TYR A 138 -20.27 19.62 -7.42
N GLU A 139 -20.76 18.78 -6.51
CA GLU A 139 -20.44 18.83 -5.10
C GLU A 139 -18.94 18.59 -4.87
N LEU A 140 -18.32 19.41 -4.04
CA LEU A 140 -16.90 19.29 -3.69
C LEU A 140 -16.73 18.57 -2.37
N TYR A 141 -15.58 17.91 -2.21
CA TYR A 141 -15.25 17.12 -1.04
C TYR A 141 -13.85 17.45 -0.51
N HIS A 142 -13.67 17.32 0.80
CA HIS A 142 -12.37 17.19 1.44
C HIS A 142 -11.99 15.72 1.47
N PHE A 143 -10.74 15.42 1.10
CA PHE A 143 -10.15 14.10 1.19
C PHE A 143 -9.02 14.13 2.19
N GLN A 144 -8.98 13.13 3.06
CA GLN A 144 -7.93 12.97 4.06
C GLN A 144 -7.61 11.51 4.24
N THR A 145 -6.32 11.15 4.14
CA THR A 145 -5.86 9.80 4.44
C THR A 145 -5.66 9.64 5.93
N TYR A 146 -6.31 8.65 6.53
CA TYR A 146 -6.14 8.24 7.91
C TYR A 146 -5.14 7.09 8.00
N ILE A 147 -4.15 7.20 8.88
CA ILE A 147 -3.36 6.05 9.35
C ILE A 147 -4.19 5.40 10.44
N LEU A 148 -4.68 4.19 10.19
CA LEU A 148 -5.81 3.63 10.93
C LEU A 148 -5.52 3.34 12.40
N GLU A 149 -4.27 3.11 12.80
CA GLU A 149 -3.88 2.96 14.21
C GLU A 149 -4.28 4.16 15.08
N ASP A 150 -4.35 5.35 14.49
CA ASP A 150 -4.77 6.57 15.19
C ASP A 150 -6.30 6.69 15.35
N TRP A 151 -7.09 5.84 14.65
CA TRP A 151 -8.55 5.99 14.52
C TRP A 151 -9.36 4.77 14.97
N ILE A 152 -8.72 3.62 15.20
CA ILE A 152 -9.34 2.42 15.78
C ILE A 152 -9.52 2.56 17.30
N GLU A 153 -10.05 1.54 17.96
CA GLU A 153 -10.18 1.51 19.42
C GLU A 153 -8.83 1.75 20.11
N GLY A 154 -8.78 2.71 21.03
CA GLY A 154 -7.57 3.17 21.70
C GLY A 154 -6.75 4.22 20.89
N GLY A 155 -7.10 4.49 19.66
CA GLY A 155 -6.46 5.51 18.81
C GLY A 155 -6.80 6.94 19.25
N LYS A 156 -5.87 7.86 19.07
CA LYS A 156 -5.96 9.26 19.57
C LYS A 156 -7.10 10.10 18.97
N TYR A 157 -7.65 9.69 17.82
CA TYR A 157 -8.70 10.43 17.11
C TYR A 157 -10.04 9.71 17.06
N ARG A 158 -10.15 8.53 17.69
CA ARG A 158 -11.34 7.67 17.68
C ARG A 158 -12.64 8.40 17.99
N ASP A 159 -12.63 9.28 19.01
CA ASP A 159 -13.81 10.01 19.49
C ASP A 159 -14.31 11.10 18.52
N GLN A 160 -13.55 11.39 17.47
CA GLN A 160 -13.95 12.35 16.44
C GLN A 160 -14.84 11.70 15.36
N LEU A 161 -14.95 10.38 15.36
CA LEU A 161 -15.73 9.62 14.37
C LEU A 161 -17.16 9.36 14.87
N ASP A 162 -18.13 9.39 13.95
CA ASP A 162 -19.44 8.80 14.18
C ASP A 162 -19.37 7.26 14.20
N ASP A 163 -20.45 6.62 14.63
CA ASP A 163 -20.46 5.16 14.83
C ASP A 163 -20.39 4.38 13.52
N GLU A 164 -20.91 4.91 12.42
CA GLU A 164 -20.79 4.29 11.09
C GLU A 164 -19.34 4.32 10.60
N THR A 165 -18.69 5.47 10.69
CA THR A 165 -17.29 5.64 10.32
C THR A 165 -16.37 4.79 11.20
N LYS A 166 -16.65 4.70 12.51
CA LYS A 166 -15.90 3.80 13.41
C LYS A 166 -15.95 2.35 12.94
N ALA A 167 -17.13 1.85 12.58
CA ALA A 167 -17.27 0.47 12.09
C ALA A 167 -16.51 0.24 10.77
N ARG A 168 -16.56 1.19 9.83
CA ARG A 168 -15.81 1.12 8.56
C ARG A 168 -14.29 1.09 8.79
N VAL A 169 -13.80 1.97 9.66
CA VAL A 169 -12.39 2.09 10.02
C VAL A 169 -11.87 0.80 10.68
N ASP A 170 -12.62 0.24 11.65
CA ASP A 170 -12.26 -1.00 12.32
C ASP A 170 -12.20 -2.17 11.33
N THR A 171 -13.20 -2.30 10.45
CA THR A 171 -13.22 -3.32 9.41
C THR A 171 -12.03 -3.15 8.45
N ALA A 172 -11.79 -1.93 7.96
CA ALA A 172 -10.68 -1.66 7.05
C ALA A 172 -9.32 -1.99 7.69
N TYR A 173 -9.13 -1.65 8.97
CA TYR A 173 -7.89 -1.97 9.70
C TYR A 173 -7.63 -3.47 9.76
N GLN A 174 -8.63 -4.25 10.20
CA GLN A 174 -8.47 -5.69 10.37
C GLN A 174 -8.23 -6.39 9.01
N GLU A 175 -9.08 -6.10 8.02
CA GLU A 175 -8.99 -6.73 6.71
C GLU A 175 -7.67 -6.40 6.01
N VAL A 176 -7.23 -5.13 6.00
CA VAL A 176 -5.96 -4.74 5.36
C VAL A 176 -4.77 -5.36 6.07
N LYS A 177 -4.75 -5.38 7.40
CA LYS A 177 -3.67 -5.97 8.18
C LYS A 177 -3.53 -7.47 7.94
N GLU A 178 -4.65 -8.20 7.93
CA GLU A 178 -4.69 -9.62 7.66
C GLU A 178 -4.28 -9.93 6.21
N HIS A 179 -4.75 -9.13 5.27
CA HIS A 179 -4.50 -9.36 3.84
C HIS A 179 -3.06 -9.08 3.43
N VAL A 180 -2.48 -7.97 3.90
CA VAL A 180 -1.06 -7.65 3.65
C VAL A 180 -0.14 -8.72 4.22
N ASN A 181 -0.47 -9.25 5.39
CA ASN A 181 0.23 -10.36 6.06
C ASN A 181 1.75 -10.19 6.13
N LEU A 182 2.22 -8.97 6.39
CA LEU A 182 3.65 -8.69 6.50
C LEU A 182 4.16 -8.92 7.92
N ASN A 183 4.97 -9.95 8.11
CA ASN A 183 5.61 -10.33 9.39
C ASN A 183 7.14 -10.20 9.27
N TRP A 184 7.65 -8.97 9.15
CA TRP A 184 9.10 -8.72 9.06
C TRP A 184 9.79 -8.92 10.40
N GLY A 185 10.77 -9.84 10.44
CA GLY A 185 11.64 -10.01 11.61
C GLY A 185 11.05 -10.80 12.78
N GLN A 186 9.98 -11.59 12.54
CA GLN A 186 9.47 -12.57 13.52
C GLN A 186 10.17 -13.91 13.39
#